data_87a106e13f4dfa537b1d517695796ad6
#
_entry.id   87a106e13f4dfa537b1d517695796ad6
#
_cell.length_a   1.000
_cell.length_b   1.000
_cell.length_c   1.000
_cell.angle_alpha   90.00
_cell.angle_beta   90.00
_cell.angle_gamma   90.00
#
_symmetry.space_group_name_H-M   'P 1'
#
loop_
_entity.id
_entity.type
_entity.pdbx_description
1 polymer ?
#
loop_
_entity_poly.entity_id
_entity_poly.type
_entity_poly.pdbx_seq_one_letter_code
_entity_poly.pdbx_strand_id
1 'polypeptide(L)'
;MIRNGTMLAAAILTLALAAPAHAGSMVSSYYWQGKKTANGERYNSEGLTAAHKTLPFGTKLRVTYKGKSVTVRVNDRGPFIKGRQLDLSRGAARQLGMINAGVAAVQVEVM
;
A
#
# COMPACT_ATOMS: atom_id res chain seq x y z
N MET A 1 9.97 -16.45 -44.14
CA MET A 1 9.82 -15.88 -43.37
C MET A 1 9.92 -15.61 -42.61
N ILE A 2 9.75 -15.79 -42.56
CA ILE A 2 9.58 -15.32 -41.61
C ILE A 2 9.87 -14.83 -41.02
N ARG A 3 9.66 -14.67 -40.91
CA ARG A 3 9.68 -13.96 -40.25
C ARG A 3 9.56 -13.46 -39.53
N ASN A 4 9.32 -13.50 -39.63
CA ASN A 4 9.05 -12.93 -38.80
C ASN A 4 8.83 -12.80 -38.01
N GLY A 5 8.35 -13.01 -38.28
CA GLY A 5 7.82 -12.70 -37.34
C GLY A 5 7.96 -12.96 -36.52
N THR A 6 7.84 -13.23 -36.33
CA THR A 6 7.87 -13.53 -35.33
C THR A 6 8.35 -12.87 -34.53
N MET A 7 8.42 -12.35 -34.50
CA MET A 7 8.66 -11.74 -33.70
C MET A 7 8.21 -11.10 -33.06
N LEU A 8 7.69 -11.01 -33.17
CA LEU A 8 7.18 -10.39 -32.51
C LEU A 8 6.72 -10.65 -31.51
N ALA A 9 6.45 -10.86 -31.65
CA ALA A 9 5.63 -11.27 -30.84
C ALA A 9 6.19 -11.17 -29.62
N ALA A 10 6.95 -11.69 -29.48
CA ALA A 10 7.52 -11.76 -28.34
C ALA A 10 7.50 -10.58 -27.60
N ALA A 11 7.86 -9.81 -28.01
CA ALA A 11 7.98 -8.75 -27.31
C ALA A 11 6.90 -8.32 -26.58
N ILE A 12 6.00 -8.31 -27.00
CA ILE A 12 4.97 -7.88 -26.41
C ILE A 12 4.73 -8.25 -25.16
N LEU A 13 4.76 -9.30 -24.98
CA LEU A 13 4.36 -9.69 -23.85
C LEU A 13 4.89 -9.02 -22.87
N THR A 14 5.74 -8.83 -22.90
CA THR A 14 6.31 -8.27 -21.94
C THR A 14 5.73 -7.24 -21.34
N LEU A 15 5.44 -6.64 -21.70
CA LEU A 15 4.96 -5.70 -21.13
C LEU A 15 4.08 -5.70 -20.32
N ALA A 16 3.65 -5.90 -20.57
CA ALA A 16 2.60 -5.74 -20.08
C ALA A 16 2.35 -6.28 -18.97
N LEU A 17 2.40 -7.13 -18.97
CA LEU A 17 2.10 -7.78 -18.06
C LEU A 17 2.65 -7.48 -16.92
N ALA A 18 3.45 -6.91 -16.86
CA ALA A 18 4.13 -6.72 -15.68
C ALA A 18 3.33 -6.07 -14.64
N ALA A 19 3.52 -6.45 -13.46
CA ALA A 19 2.96 -5.78 -12.33
C ALA A 19 3.51 -4.38 -12.25
N PRO A 20 2.77 -3.45 -11.66
CA PRO A 20 3.28 -2.11 -11.43
C PRO A 20 4.60 -2.16 -10.69
N ALA A 21 5.50 -1.27 -11.05
CA ALA A 21 6.83 -1.26 -10.46
C ALA A 21 6.83 -1.10 -8.95
N HIS A 22 5.77 -0.50 -8.39
CA HIS A 22 5.68 -0.23 -6.96
C HIS A 22 4.67 -1.12 -6.26
N ALA A 23 4.39 -2.26 -6.85
CA ALA A 23 3.51 -3.23 -6.21
C ALA A 23 4.35 -4.23 -5.43
N GLY A 24 3.85 -4.65 -4.29
CA GLY A 24 4.52 -5.64 -3.50
C GLY A 24 3.83 -5.90 -2.19
N SER A 25 4.45 -6.75 -1.39
CA SER A 25 3.91 -7.13 -0.10
C SER A 25 4.56 -6.28 0.99
N MET A 26 3.79 -5.87 1.98
CA MET A 26 4.29 -5.17 3.14
C MET A 26 3.67 -5.75 4.40
N VAL A 27 4.44 -5.76 5.48
CA VAL A 27 3.88 -6.09 6.78
C VAL A 27 3.27 -4.83 7.35
N SER A 28 1.99 -4.86 7.64
CA SER A 28 1.24 -3.70 8.09
C SER A 28 0.66 -3.92 9.47
N SER A 29 0.68 -2.86 10.26
CA SER A 29 -0.08 -2.73 11.48
C SER A 29 -1.10 -1.60 11.30
N TYR A 30 -1.78 -1.22 12.37
CA TYR A 30 -2.64 -0.04 12.34
C TYR A 30 -2.56 0.67 13.69
N TYR A 31 -2.95 1.96 13.71
CA TYR A 31 -2.90 2.74 14.93
C TYR A 31 -4.17 3.59 15.04
N TRP A 32 -4.54 3.92 16.27
CA TRP A 32 -5.73 4.72 16.52
C TRP A 32 -5.47 5.90 17.42
N GLN A 33 -4.24 6.10 17.83
CA GLN A 33 -3.87 7.20 18.72
C GLN A 33 -2.92 8.13 18.02
N GLY A 34 -2.97 9.40 18.38
CA GLY A 34 -2.10 10.41 17.81
C GLY A 34 -2.85 11.70 17.67
N LYS A 35 -2.12 12.80 17.68
CA LYS A 35 -2.73 14.12 17.54
C LYS A 35 -2.45 14.72 16.18
N LYS A 36 -1.21 14.79 15.80
CA LYS A 36 -0.78 15.31 14.52
C LYS A 36 0.03 14.28 13.80
N THR A 37 -0.15 14.21 12.50
CA THR A 37 0.67 13.37 11.65
C THR A 37 1.93 14.13 11.25
N ALA A 38 2.88 13.43 10.67
CA ALA A 38 4.15 14.04 10.29
C ALA A 38 3.99 15.13 9.24
N ASN A 39 2.93 15.08 8.41
CA ASN A 39 2.70 16.13 7.43
C ASN A 39 1.92 17.33 8.01
N GLY A 40 1.64 17.32 9.32
CA GLY A 40 0.99 18.44 9.98
C GLY A 40 -0.52 18.34 10.12
N GLU A 41 -1.13 17.32 9.56
CA GLU A 41 -2.59 17.15 9.67
C GLU A 41 -2.97 16.67 11.06
N ARG A 42 -4.19 16.98 11.47
CA ARG A 42 -4.74 16.32 12.64
C ARG A 42 -5.01 14.87 12.30
N TYR A 43 -4.58 13.96 13.15
CA TYR A 43 -4.83 12.55 12.90
C TYR A 43 -6.31 12.21 13.09
N ASN A 44 -6.89 11.57 12.08
CA ASN A 44 -8.26 11.06 12.14
C ASN A 44 -8.18 9.55 12.01
N SER A 45 -8.42 8.84 13.11
CA SER A 45 -8.29 7.39 13.12
C SER A 45 -9.28 6.69 12.19
N GLU A 46 -10.40 7.34 11.85
CA GLU A 46 -11.40 6.75 10.97
C GLU A 46 -11.24 7.18 9.52
N GLY A 47 -10.30 8.06 9.22
CA GLY A 47 -9.97 8.41 7.85
C GLY A 47 -9.21 7.29 7.16
N LEU A 48 -8.97 7.45 5.88
CA LEU A 48 -8.27 6.44 5.09
C LEU A 48 -6.85 6.93 4.80
N THR A 49 -5.98 6.76 5.79
CA THR A 49 -4.60 7.23 5.72
C THR A 49 -3.64 6.17 6.21
N ALA A 50 -2.36 6.41 5.99
CA ALA A 50 -1.32 5.49 6.40
C ALA A 50 -0.03 6.23 6.71
N ALA A 51 0.80 5.58 7.52
CA ALA A 51 2.17 5.99 7.77
C ALA A 51 3.10 5.07 6.98
N HIS A 52 4.11 5.65 6.39
CA HIS A 52 5.17 4.93 5.69
C HIS A 52 6.48 5.70 5.91
N LYS A 53 7.60 4.98 5.95
CA LYS A 53 8.86 5.60 6.32
C LYS A 53 9.37 6.60 5.29
N THR A 54 9.18 6.33 4.03
CA THR A 54 9.84 7.11 2.97
C THR A 54 8.95 7.58 1.83
N LEU A 55 7.81 6.96 1.59
CA LEU A 55 6.97 7.39 0.47
C LEU A 55 6.52 8.84 0.68
N PRO A 56 6.51 9.65 -0.38
CA PRO A 56 6.13 11.06 -0.23
C PRO A 56 4.73 11.22 0.36
N PHE A 57 4.54 12.25 1.14
CA PHE A 57 3.20 12.59 1.62
C PHE A 57 2.28 12.83 0.43
N GLY A 58 1.05 12.37 0.54
CA GLY A 58 0.10 12.46 -0.54
C GLY A 58 0.09 11.26 -1.47
N THR A 59 1.06 10.36 -1.36
CA THR A 59 1.08 9.14 -2.16
C THR A 59 -0.16 8.33 -1.84
N LYS A 60 -0.85 7.86 -2.87
CA LYS A 60 -2.00 7.00 -2.69
C LYS A 60 -1.60 5.56 -2.90
N LEU A 61 -2.05 4.72 -2.01
CA LEU A 61 -1.75 3.30 -2.04
C LEU A 61 -3.05 2.52 -2.09
N ARG A 62 -3.13 1.54 -2.98
CA ARG A 62 -4.18 0.54 -2.89
C ARG A 62 -3.64 -0.60 -2.05
N VAL A 63 -4.31 -0.88 -0.96
CA VAL A 63 -3.92 -1.92 -0.02
C VAL A 63 -4.96 -3.02 -0.08
N THR A 64 -4.50 -4.25 -0.23
CA THR A 64 -5.39 -5.42 -0.37
C THR A 64 -5.04 -6.47 0.68
N TYR A 65 -6.06 -7.00 1.32
CA TYR A 65 -5.92 -8.04 2.33
C TYR A 65 -7.10 -9.01 2.20
N LYS A 66 -6.79 -10.28 1.94
CA LYS A 66 -7.79 -11.35 1.83
C LYS A 66 -8.98 -10.95 0.95
N GLY A 67 -8.68 -10.42 -0.22
CA GLY A 67 -9.70 -10.08 -1.19
C GLY A 67 -10.38 -8.73 -1.00
N LYS A 68 -10.10 -8.01 0.07
CA LYS A 68 -10.64 -6.67 0.29
C LYS A 68 -9.58 -5.63 0.01
N SER A 69 -9.97 -4.51 -0.53
CA SER A 69 -9.05 -3.43 -0.87
C SER A 69 -9.54 -2.10 -0.32
N VAL A 70 -8.59 -1.23 -0.03
CA VAL A 70 -8.88 0.13 0.38
C VAL A 70 -7.80 1.03 -0.20
N THR A 71 -8.16 2.25 -0.54
CA THR A 71 -7.18 3.25 -0.97
C THR A 71 -6.89 4.18 0.20
N VAL A 72 -5.62 4.35 0.52
CA VAL A 72 -5.17 5.21 1.60
C VAL A 72 -4.20 6.25 1.08
N ARG A 73 -4.05 7.34 1.83
CA ARG A 73 -3.12 8.41 1.50
C ARG A 73 -2.04 8.45 2.57
N VAL A 74 -0.79 8.49 2.15
CA VAL A 74 0.33 8.60 3.10
C VAL A 74 0.37 10.02 3.66
N ASN A 75 0.24 10.15 4.96
CA ASN A 75 0.31 11.43 5.63
C ASN A 75 1.17 11.42 6.90
N ASP A 76 1.80 10.30 7.19
CA ASP A 76 2.56 10.17 8.42
C ASP A 76 3.84 9.36 8.18
N ARG A 77 4.73 9.36 9.16
CA ARG A 77 5.97 8.61 9.13
C ARG A 77 5.96 7.49 10.15
N GLY A 78 6.62 6.41 9.80
CA GLY A 78 6.65 5.18 10.56
C GLY A 78 6.09 4.05 9.75
N PRO A 79 5.86 2.90 10.35
CA PRO A 79 6.14 2.56 11.74
C PRO A 79 7.64 2.40 12.00
N PHE A 80 8.04 2.64 13.25
CA PHE A 80 9.44 2.54 13.62
C PHE A 80 9.71 1.25 14.40
N ILE A 81 8.96 0.22 14.10
CA ILE A 81 9.11 -1.10 14.68
C ILE A 81 9.71 -2.01 13.61
N LYS A 82 10.79 -2.71 13.99
CA LYS A 82 11.48 -3.57 13.04
C LYS A 82 10.52 -4.58 12.45
N GLY A 83 10.62 -4.77 11.14
CA GLY A 83 9.77 -5.74 10.43
C GLY A 83 8.43 -5.21 9.99
N ARG A 84 8.10 -3.96 10.32
CA ARG A 84 6.84 -3.34 9.86
C ARG A 84 7.15 -2.23 8.88
N GLN A 85 6.40 -2.20 7.79
CA GLN A 85 6.65 -1.27 6.71
C GLN A 85 5.51 -0.28 6.51
N LEU A 86 4.32 -0.61 6.97
CA LEU A 86 3.15 0.21 6.79
C LEU A 86 2.35 0.24 8.08
N ASP A 87 1.72 1.37 8.37
CA ASP A 87 0.87 1.50 9.54
C ASP A 87 -0.41 2.22 9.10
N LEU A 88 -1.50 1.49 9.06
CA LEU A 88 -2.75 2.00 8.55
C LEU A 88 -3.53 2.73 9.64
N SER A 89 -4.38 3.66 9.23
CA SER A 89 -5.38 4.18 10.15
C SER A 89 -6.32 3.05 10.56
N ARG A 90 -6.97 3.20 11.71
CA ARG A 90 -7.91 2.18 12.16
C ARG A 90 -9.08 2.02 11.18
N GLY A 91 -9.56 3.12 10.60
CA GLY A 91 -10.64 3.04 9.62
C GLY A 91 -10.26 2.23 8.39
N ALA A 92 -9.02 2.39 7.90
CA ALA A 92 -8.55 1.60 6.78
C ALA A 92 -8.44 0.12 7.17
N ALA A 93 -7.87 -0.17 8.33
CA ALA A 93 -7.74 -1.54 8.81
C ALA A 93 -9.11 -2.19 8.98
N ARG A 94 -10.09 -1.42 9.45
CA ARG A 94 -11.45 -1.94 9.60
C ARG A 94 -12.05 -2.32 8.25
N GLN A 95 -11.90 -1.47 7.25
CA GLN A 95 -12.42 -1.77 5.91
C GLN A 95 -11.75 -2.99 5.29
N LEU A 96 -10.48 -3.23 5.62
CA LEU A 96 -9.78 -4.42 5.14
C LEU A 96 -10.12 -5.67 5.92
N GLY A 97 -10.79 -5.53 7.06
CA GLY A 97 -11.09 -6.69 7.91
C GLY A 97 -9.88 -7.20 8.68
N MET A 98 -8.88 -6.35 8.94
CA MET A 98 -7.67 -6.81 9.62
C MET A 98 -7.56 -6.37 11.07
N ILE A 99 -8.63 -5.85 11.65
CA ILE A 99 -8.58 -5.38 13.04
C ILE A 99 -8.15 -6.50 14.00
N ASN A 100 -8.73 -7.68 13.85
CA ASN A 100 -8.40 -8.77 14.77
C ASN A 100 -7.00 -9.32 14.55
N ALA A 101 -6.51 -9.27 13.33
CA ALA A 101 -5.15 -9.73 13.05
C ALA A 101 -4.11 -8.78 13.66
N GLY A 102 -4.40 -7.51 13.70
CA GLY A 102 -3.50 -6.50 14.27
C GLY A 102 -2.29 -6.21 13.40
N VAL A 103 -1.55 -7.21 13.01
CA VAL A 103 -0.40 -7.13 12.13
C VAL A 103 -0.58 -8.20 11.07
N ALA A 104 -0.41 -7.85 9.82
CA ALA A 104 -0.62 -8.79 8.72
C ALA A 104 0.19 -8.38 7.49
N ALA A 105 0.47 -9.36 6.64
CA ALA A 105 1.04 -9.07 5.34
C ALA A 105 -0.09 -8.63 4.41
N VAL A 106 0.10 -7.50 3.76
CA VAL A 106 -0.87 -6.95 2.82
C VAL A 106 -0.20 -6.71 1.48
N GLN A 107 -0.99 -6.67 0.42
CA GLN A 107 -0.48 -6.30 -0.89
C GLN A 107 -0.65 -4.80 -1.04
N VAL A 108 0.36 -4.13 -1.56
CA VAL A 108 0.36 -2.67 -1.70
C VAL A 108 0.73 -2.30 -3.12
N GLU A 109 -0.03 -1.39 -3.68
CA GLU A 109 0.24 -0.88 -5.01
C GLU A 109 0.23 0.64 -4.93
N VAL A 110 1.28 1.28 -5.42
CA VAL A 110 1.32 2.74 -5.51
C VAL A 110 0.49 3.13 -6.72
N MET A 111 -0.44 4.03 -6.51
CA MET A 111 -1.38 4.45 -7.54
C MET A 111 -0.88 5.67 -8.29
#